data_58b89ff3b4c19351a7ce90acae19263b
#
_entry.id   58b89ff3b4c19351a7ce90acae19263b
#
_cell.length_a   1.000
_cell.length_b   1.000
_cell.length_c   1.000
_cell.angle_alpha   90.00
_cell.angle_beta   90.00
_cell.angle_gamma   90.00
#
_symmetry.space_group_name_H-M   'P 1'
#
loop_
_entity.id
_entity.type
_entity.pdbx_description
1 polymer ?
#
loop_
_entity_poly.entity_id
_entity_poly.type
_entity_poly.pdbx_seq_one_letter_code
_entity_poly.pdbx_strand_id
1 'polypeptide(L)'
;AQALLAYWHDVPRDEQKDARLVGELARALLASGETAAAQKAIETQLALAWDSNLADIYGRCEGGEVRSRLASAEEWLKRHPRDPQLLLSLGRLCVQSQLWGKAESYLDASLAIEPGWEAHVELARLSERIGRTDDANRHYRAAAELSRR
;
A
#
# COMPACT_ATOMS: atom_id res chain seq x y z
N ALA A 1 -1.91 19.86 8.84
CA ALA A 1 -1.74 19.49 7.44
C ALA A 1 -0.97 20.55 6.66
N GLN A 2 -1.42 21.81 6.69
CA GLN A 2 -0.69 22.87 6.01
C GLN A 2 0.70 23.11 6.62
N ALA A 3 0.84 22.93 7.92
CA ALA A 3 2.14 23.04 8.59
C ALA A 3 3.12 21.98 8.09
N LEU A 4 2.66 20.75 7.84
CA LEU A 4 3.49 19.70 7.29
C LEU A 4 3.92 20.01 5.86
N LEU A 5 3.01 20.51 5.03
CA LEU A 5 3.32 20.87 3.66
C LEU A 5 4.29 22.04 3.58
N ALA A 6 4.10 23.06 4.45
CA ALA A 6 5.01 24.18 4.55
C ALA A 6 6.42 23.73 4.96
N TYR A 7 6.51 22.86 5.95
CA TYR A 7 7.78 22.26 6.37
C TYR A 7 8.45 21.54 5.21
N TRP A 8 7.69 20.74 4.47
CA TRP A 8 8.19 19.98 3.33
C TRP A 8 8.76 20.88 2.24
N HIS A 9 8.10 22.00 1.95
CA HIS A 9 8.59 22.96 0.96
C HIS A 9 9.91 23.61 1.37
N ASP A 10 10.17 23.72 2.67
CA ASP A 10 11.41 24.29 3.20
C ASP A 10 12.56 23.28 3.26
N VAL A 11 12.27 21.98 3.10
CA VAL A 11 13.31 20.93 3.09
C VAL A 11 14.13 21.03 1.81
N PRO A 12 15.49 20.97 1.91
CA PRO A 12 16.34 20.97 0.72
C PRO A 12 15.97 19.86 -0.26
N ARG A 13 16.12 20.14 -1.55
CA ARG A 13 15.75 19.18 -2.60
C ARG A 13 16.40 17.82 -2.47
N ASP A 14 17.67 17.78 -2.05
CA ASP A 14 18.38 16.50 -1.87
C ASP A 14 17.73 15.66 -0.77
N GLU A 15 17.28 16.30 0.30
CA GLU A 15 16.57 15.61 1.38
C GLU A 15 15.15 15.21 0.94
N GLN A 16 14.51 16.01 0.08
CA GLN A 16 13.21 15.68 -0.48
C GLN A 16 13.24 14.40 -1.32
N LYS A 17 14.42 14.02 -1.84
CA LYS A 17 14.59 12.78 -2.60
C LYS A 17 14.81 11.56 -1.71
N ASP A 18 14.92 11.75 -0.40
CA ASP A 18 15.08 10.63 0.52
C ASP A 18 13.74 9.92 0.73
N ALA A 19 13.68 8.67 0.29
CA ALA A 19 12.47 7.86 0.39
C ALA A 19 11.98 7.72 1.84
N ARG A 20 12.90 7.67 2.81
CA ARG A 20 12.53 7.56 4.22
C ARG A 20 11.79 8.80 4.71
N LEU A 21 12.28 9.99 4.36
CA LEU A 21 11.63 11.24 4.71
C LEU A 21 10.26 11.36 4.06
N VAL A 22 10.17 10.99 2.78
CA VAL A 22 8.88 10.99 2.07
C VAL A 22 7.92 10.01 2.73
N GLY A 23 8.41 8.84 3.17
CA GLY A 23 7.59 7.87 3.87
C GLY A 23 7.04 8.41 5.19
N GLU A 24 7.88 9.08 5.97
CA GLU A 24 7.44 9.70 7.23
C GLU A 24 6.42 10.81 6.98
N LEU A 25 6.67 11.65 5.96
CA LEU A 25 5.73 12.69 5.57
C LEU A 25 4.39 12.09 5.14
N ALA A 26 4.43 11.07 4.32
CA ALA A 26 3.21 10.42 3.82
C ALA A 26 2.39 9.83 4.98
N ARG A 27 3.04 9.15 5.92
CA ARG A 27 2.35 8.61 7.09
C ARG A 27 1.71 9.70 7.93
N ALA A 28 2.42 10.81 8.14
CA ALA A 28 1.89 11.95 8.89
C ALA A 28 0.70 12.58 8.17
N LEU A 29 0.79 12.72 6.85
CA LEU A 29 -0.32 13.26 6.04
C LEU A 29 -1.55 12.34 6.11
N LEU A 30 -1.35 11.03 6.03
CA LEU A 30 -2.45 10.08 6.15
C LEU A 30 -3.10 10.14 7.53
N ALA A 31 -2.29 10.24 8.58
CA ALA A 31 -2.80 10.36 9.94
C ALA A 31 -3.62 11.65 10.14
N SER A 32 -3.33 12.69 9.37
CA SER A 32 -4.06 13.96 9.39
C SER A 32 -5.24 14.01 8.39
N GLY A 33 -5.50 12.92 7.69
CA GLY A 33 -6.58 12.85 6.69
C GLY A 33 -6.23 13.49 5.35
N GLU A 34 -4.97 13.79 5.10
CA GLU A 34 -4.50 14.45 3.89
C GLU A 34 -4.08 13.42 2.83
N THR A 35 -5.02 12.59 2.40
CA THR A 35 -4.75 11.47 1.49
C THR A 35 -4.20 11.93 0.13
N ALA A 36 -4.79 12.97 -0.45
CA ALA A 36 -4.35 13.47 -1.76
C ALA A 36 -2.91 13.96 -1.73
N ALA A 37 -2.51 14.66 -0.66
CA ALA A 37 -1.14 15.13 -0.51
C ALA A 37 -0.17 13.96 -0.30
N ALA A 38 -0.55 12.96 0.48
CA ALA A 38 0.26 11.77 0.68
C ALA A 38 0.45 11.01 -0.63
N GLN A 39 -0.63 10.83 -1.38
CA GLN A 39 -0.59 10.18 -2.70
C GLN A 39 0.40 10.87 -3.62
N LYS A 40 0.29 12.19 -3.73
CA LYS A 40 1.15 12.98 -4.62
C LYS A 40 2.61 12.92 -4.21
N ALA A 41 2.90 13.00 -2.92
CA ALA A 41 4.27 12.92 -2.41
C ALA A 41 4.91 11.59 -2.78
N ILE A 42 4.19 10.50 -2.61
CA ILE A 42 4.69 9.16 -2.95
C ILE A 42 4.90 9.03 -4.46
N GLU A 43 3.93 9.46 -5.26
CA GLU A 43 4.02 9.38 -6.72
C GLU A 43 5.23 10.16 -7.24
N THR A 44 5.46 11.35 -6.71
CA THR A 44 6.59 12.18 -7.09
C THR A 44 7.92 11.49 -6.76
N GLN A 45 8.03 10.93 -5.57
CA GLN A 45 9.27 10.26 -5.14
C GLN A 45 9.50 8.97 -5.94
N LEU A 46 8.48 8.18 -6.19
CA LEU A 46 8.62 6.94 -6.95
C LEU A 46 8.98 7.19 -8.42
N ALA A 47 8.62 8.36 -8.96
CA ALA A 47 9.06 8.77 -10.29
C ALA A 47 10.57 9.06 -10.34
N LEU A 48 11.16 9.44 -9.22
CA LEU A 48 12.60 9.68 -9.11
C LEU A 48 13.38 8.41 -8.82
N ALA A 49 12.90 7.60 -7.89
CA ALA A 49 13.56 6.36 -7.50
C ALA A 49 12.55 5.39 -6.90
N TRP A 50 12.58 4.14 -7.34
CA TRP A 50 11.69 3.11 -6.81
C TRP A 50 12.03 2.79 -5.36
N ASP A 51 10.99 2.62 -4.53
CA ASP A 51 11.14 2.21 -3.14
C ASP A 51 9.92 1.38 -2.73
N SER A 52 10.15 0.13 -2.36
CA SER A 52 9.07 -0.81 -2.01
C SER A 52 8.28 -0.37 -0.79
N ASN A 53 8.93 0.29 0.18
CA ASN A 53 8.25 0.76 1.37
C ASN A 53 7.24 1.87 1.03
N LEU A 54 7.61 2.76 0.10
CA LEU A 54 6.67 3.79 -0.37
C LEU A 54 5.50 3.17 -1.13
N ALA A 55 5.76 2.12 -1.90
CA ALA A 55 4.69 1.39 -2.57
C ALA A 55 3.72 0.77 -1.56
N ASP A 56 4.23 0.25 -0.44
CA ASP A 56 3.39 -0.27 0.64
C ASP A 56 2.52 0.83 1.26
N ILE A 57 3.10 1.97 1.58
CA ILE A 57 2.35 3.10 2.15
C ILE A 57 1.27 3.58 1.18
N TYR A 58 1.58 3.57 -0.11
CA TYR A 58 0.64 4.00 -1.15
C TYR A 58 -0.67 3.19 -1.11
N GLY A 59 -0.55 1.88 -0.89
CA GLY A 59 -1.73 1.01 -0.76
C GLY A 59 -2.55 1.26 0.51
N ARG A 60 -2.00 1.97 1.48
CA ARG A 60 -2.71 2.34 2.70
C ARG A 60 -3.49 3.64 2.56
N CYS A 61 -3.31 4.37 1.47
CA CYS A 61 -4.13 5.54 1.17
C CYS A 61 -5.57 5.10 0.94
N GLU A 62 -6.52 5.72 1.64
CA GLU A 62 -7.93 5.37 1.55
C GLU A 62 -8.76 6.56 1.09
N GLY A 63 -9.87 6.25 0.42
CA GLY A 63 -10.79 7.26 -0.08
C GLY A 63 -10.26 8.02 -1.28
N GLY A 64 -10.97 9.07 -1.68
CA GLY A 64 -10.58 9.95 -2.79
C GLY A 64 -10.44 9.21 -4.11
N GLU A 65 -9.29 9.39 -4.75
CA GLU A 65 -9.01 8.90 -6.09
C GLU A 65 -8.45 7.48 -6.13
N VAL A 66 -9.18 6.49 -5.57
CA VAL A 66 -8.69 5.11 -5.54
C VAL A 66 -8.41 4.54 -6.95
N ARG A 67 -9.21 4.91 -7.94
CA ARG A 67 -8.99 4.46 -9.33
C ARG A 67 -7.67 4.98 -9.88
N SER A 68 -7.34 6.22 -9.57
CA SER A 68 -6.06 6.82 -9.96
C SER A 68 -4.89 6.07 -9.32
N ARG A 69 -5.01 5.76 -8.03
CA ARG A 69 -3.98 5.01 -7.33
C ARG A 69 -3.81 3.60 -7.91
N LEU A 70 -4.92 2.93 -8.19
CA LEU A 70 -4.87 1.59 -8.78
C LEU A 70 -4.19 1.61 -10.15
N ALA A 71 -4.53 2.58 -10.99
CA ALA A 71 -3.92 2.72 -12.31
C ALA A 71 -2.41 2.96 -12.21
N SER A 72 -1.98 3.84 -11.30
CA SER A 72 -0.56 4.11 -11.08
C SER A 72 0.18 2.86 -10.61
N ALA A 73 -0.40 2.14 -9.65
CA ALA A 73 0.21 0.92 -9.11
C ALA A 73 0.31 -0.17 -10.18
N GLU A 74 -0.68 -0.31 -11.05
CA GLU A 74 -0.63 -1.27 -12.14
C GLU A 74 0.46 -0.92 -13.17
N GLU A 75 0.70 0.36 -13.42
CA GLU A 75 1.82 0.78 -14.26
C GLU A 75 3.17 0.44 -13.62
N TRP A 76 3.30 0.66 -12.31
CA TRP A 76 4.53 0.31 -11.59
C TRP A 76 4.78 -1.20 -11.62
N LEU A 77 3.72 -2.00 -11.60
CA LEU A 77 3.84 -3.46 -11.63
C LEU A 77 4.52 -3.96 -12.90
N LYS A 78 4.34 -3.26 -14.01
CA LYS A 78 5.00 -3.63 -15.28
C LYS A 78 6.51 -3.58 -15.16
N ARG A 79 7.05 -2.70 -14.32
CA ARG A 79 8.50 -2.54 -14.09
C ARG A 79 8.97 -3.35 -12.88
N HIS A 80 8.09 -3.64 -11.94
CA HIS A 80 8.42 -4.32 -10.69
C HIS A 80 7.47 -5.48 -10.42
N PRO A 81 7.40 -6.46 -11.35
CA PRO A 81 6.36 -7.51 -11.29
C PRO A 81 6.52 -8.49 -10.12
N ARG A 82 7.67 -8.50 -9.47
CA ARG A 82 7.93 -9.41 -8.36
C ARG A 82 8.17 -8.69 -7.03
N ASP A 83 7.69 -7.47 -6.91
CA ASP A 83 7.78 -6.71 -5.67
C ASP A 83 6.59 -7.09 -4.77
N PRO A 84 6.80 -7.83 -3.67
CA PRO A 84 5.69 -8.28 -2.83
C PRO A 84 4.97 -7.12 -2.14
N GLN A 85 5.66 -6.02 -1.83
CA GLN A 85 5.03 -4.85 -1.23
C GLN A 85 4.10 -4.15 -2.22
N LEU A 86 4.49 -4.06 -3.48
CA LEU A 86 3.63 -3.50 -4.52
C LEU A 86 2.41 -4.38 -4.74
N LEU A 87 2.59 -5.71 -4.79
CA LEU A 87 1.47 -6.64 -4.94
C LEU A 87 0.50 -6.55 -3.76
N LEU A 88 1.02 -6.39 -2.54
CA LEU A 88 0.18 -6.18 -1.36
C LEU A 88 -0.64 -4.90 -1.49
N SER A 89 -0.01 -3.81 -1.92
CA SER A 89 -0.69 -2.53 -2.18
C SER A 89 -1.78 -2.66 -3.22
N LEU A 90 -1.49 -3.36 -4.32
CA LEU A 90 -2.48 -3.61 -5.36
C LEU A 90 -3.68 -4.38 -4.80
N GLY A 91 -3.41 -5.38 -3.94
CA GLY A 91 -4.48 -6.10 -3.26
C GLY A 91 -5.35 -5.17 -2.43
N ARG A 92 -4.75 -4.29 -1.63
CA ARG A 92 -5.49 -3.31 -0.81
C ARG A 92 -6.31 -2.36 -1.67
N LEU A 93 -5.75 -1.85 -2.75
CA LEU A 93 -6.45 -0.94 -3.65
C LEU A 93 -7.62 -1.63 -4.35
N CYS A 94 -7.45 -2.89 -4.72
CA CYS A 94 -8.53 -3.68 -5.31
C CYS A 94 -9.66 -3.94 -4.30
N VAL A 95 -9.33 -4.19 -3.03
CA VAL A 95 -10.34 -4.33 -1.97
C VAL A 95 -11.14 -3.03 -1.84
N GLN A 96 -10.48 -1.88 -1.84
CA GLN A 96 -11.16 -0.58 -1.79
C GLN A 96 -12.10 -0.38 -2.99
N SER A 97 -11.73 -0.91 -4.14
CA SER A 97 -12.49 -0.80 -5.38
C SER A 97 -13.53 -1.93 -5.54
N GLN A 98 -13.64 -2.81 -4.55
CA GLN A 98 -14.53 -3.98 -4.57
C GLN A 98 -14.24 -4.94 -5.74
N LEU A 99 -13.01 -4.99 -6.18
CA LEU A 99 -12.54 -5.90 -7.21
C LEU A 99 -11.98 -7.16 -6.53
N TRP A 100 -12.89 -7.98 -5.99
CA TRP A 100 -12.55 -9.10 -5.09
C TRP A 100 -11.62 -10.13 -5.74
N GLY A 101 -11.90 -10.52 -6.98
CA GLY A 101 -11.08 -11.51 -7.70
C GLY A 101 -9.67 -11.02 -7.96
N LYS A 102 -9.52 -9.77 -8.40
CA LYS A 102 -8.20 -9.15 -8.62
C LYS A 102 -7.45 -8.99 -7.30
N ALA A 103 -8.16 -8.59 -6.24
CA ALA A 103 -7.57 -8.45 -4.91
C ALA A 103 -6.96 -9.77 -4.45
N GLU A 104 -7.72 -10.85 -4.54
CA GLU A 104 -7.25 -12.18 -4.15
C GLU A 104 -6.02 -12.59 -4.97
N SER A 105 -6.04 -12.38 -6.28
CA SER A 105 -4.91 -12.71 -7.14
C SER A 105 -3.64 -11.94 -6.78
N TYR A 106 -3.74 -10.65 -6.51
CA TYR A 106 -2.58 -9.85 -6.11
C TYR A 106 -2.04 -10.27 -4.76
N LEU A 107 -2.93 -10.52 -3.78
CA LEU A 107 -2.51 -10.93 -2.45
C LEU A 107 -1.85 -12.31 -2.46
N ASP A 108 -2.41 -13.25 -3.22
CA ASP A 108 -1.81 -14.57 -3.39
C ASP A 108 -0.44 -14.47 -4.07
N ALA A 109 -0.31 -13.61 -5.08
CA ALA A 109 0.97 -13.39 -5.74
C ALA A 109 2.02 -12.80 -4.79
N SER A 110 1.61 -11.90 -3.91
CA SER A 110 2.49 -11.35 -2.89
C SER A 110 3.01 -12.44 -1.97
N LEU A 111 2.12 -13.29 -1.48
CA LEU A 111 2.48 -14.40 -0.59
C LEU A 111 3.36 -15.44 -1.28
N ALA A 112 3.18 -15.66 -2.57
CA ALA A 112 4.00 -16.60 -3.32
C ALA A 112 5.47 -16.15 -3.40
N ILE A 113 5.71 -14.84 -3.32
CA ILE A 113 7.06 -14.28 -3.36
C ILE A 113 7.66 -14.22 -1.96
N GLU A 114 6.90 -13.68 -1.00
CA GLU A 114 7.38 -13.48 0.37
C GLU A 114 6.24 -13.68 1.35
N PRO A 115 6.36 -14.60 2.31
CA PRO A 115 5.36 -14.76 3.36
C PRO A 115 5.26 -13.47 4.19
N GLY A 116 4.03 -13.02 4.43
CA GLY A 116 3.80 -11.82 5.23
C GLY A 116 2.46 -11.87 5.93
N TRP A 117 2.45 -11.46 7.20
CA TRP A 117 1.22 -11.47 7.99
C TRP A 117 0.20 -10.47 7.47
N GLU A 118 0.65 -9.34 6.92
CA GLU A 118 -0.24 -8.29 6.40
C GLU A 118 -1.09 -8.78 5.23
N ALA A 119 -0.48 -9.56 4.32
CA ALA A 119 -1.22 -10.12 3.19
C ALA A 119 -2.29 -11.11 3.66
N HIS A 120 -1.98 -11.91 4.68
CA HIS A 120 -2.97 -12.82 5.25
C HIS A 120 -4.11 -12.06 5.93
N VAL A 121 -3.84 -10.95 6.63
CA VAL A 121 -4.90 -10.12 7.21
C VAL A 121 -5.80 -9.55 6.12
N GLU A 122 -5.22 -9.08 5.03
CA GLU A 122 -6.02 -8.56 3.91
C GLU A 122 -6.87 -9.65 3.26
N LEU A 123 -6.34 -10.85 3.09
CA LEU A 123 -7.09 -12.00 2.58
C LEU A 123 -8.21 -12.41 3.55
N ALA A 124 -7.96 -12.35 4.85
CA ALA A 124 -8.97 -12.65 5.85
C ALA A 124 -10.13 -11.64 5.77
N ARG A 125 -9.81 -10.37 5.72
CA ARG A 125 -10.83 -9.31 5.58
C ARG A 125 -11.61 -9.46 4.29
N LEU A 126 -10.94 -9.78 3.20
CA LEU A 126 -11.59 -10.05 1.91
C LEU A 126 -12.55 -11.23 2.02
N SER A 127 -12.09 -12.32 2.64
CA SER A 127 -12.90 -13.52 2.83
C SER A 127 -14.17 -13.23 3.66
N GLU A 128 -14.05 -12.42 4.71
CA GLU A 128 -15.19 -11.99 5.50
C GLU A 128 -16.19 -11.19 4.65
N ARG A 129 -15.69 -10.29 3.82
CA ARG A 129 -16.51 -9.44 2.95
C ARG A 129 -17.34 -10.26 1.97
N ILE A 130 -16.81 -11.37 1.48
CA ILE A 130 -17.49 -12.22 0.50
C ILE A 130 -18.12 -13.46 1.14
N GLY A 131 -18.17 -13.52 2.47
CA GLY A 131 -18.89 -14.56 3.19
C GLY A 131 -18.15 -15.89 3.34
N ARG A 132 -16.84 -15.92 3.12
CA ARG A 132 -16.03 -17.14 3.27
C ARG A 132 -15.40 -17.19 4.67
N THR A 133 -16.20 -17.49 5.67
CA THR A 133 -15.80 -17.43 7.08
C THR A 133 -14.65 -18.40 7.42
N ASP A 134 -14.68 -19.61 6.88
CA ASP A 134 -13.64 -20.59 7.15
C ASP A 134 -12.29 -20.15 6.57
N ASP A 135 -12.29 -19.57 5.38
CA ASP A 135 -11.09 -19.01 4.75
C ASP A 135 -10.57 -17.83 5.57
N ALA A 136 -11.46 -16.95 6.04
CA ALA A 136 -11.07 -15.83 6.88
C ALA A 136 -10.34 -16.32 8.13
N ASN A 137 -10.89 -17.32 8.81
CA ASN A 137 -10.29 -17.88 10.03
C ASN A 137 -8.90 -18.47 9.75
N ARG A 138 -8.75 -19.19 8.64
CA ARG A 138 -7.44 -19.73 8.26
C ARG A 138 -6.41 -18.65 8.03
N HIS A 139 -6.79 -17.57 7.35
CA HIS A 139 -5.88 -16.47 7.09
C HIS A 139 -5.51 -15.70 8.35
N TYR A 140 -6.47 -15.50 9.29
CA TYR A 140 -6.16 -14.86 10.57
C TYR A 140 -5.18 -15.69 11.39
N ARG A 141 -5.34 -17.03 11.38
CA ARG A 141 -4.39 -17.91 12.06
C ARG A 141 -3.01 -17.83 11.44
N ALA A 142 -2.93 -17.87 10.11
CA ALA A 142 -1.65 -17.75 9.41
C ALA A 142 -0.96 -16.42 9.72
N ALA A 143 -1.73 -15.33 9.75
CA ALA A 143 -1.21 -14.01 10.11
C ALA A 143 -0.65 -14.00 11.52
N ALA A 144 -1.37 -14.57 12.48
CA ALA A 144 -0.93 -14.65 13.88
C ALA A 144 0.38 -15.43 14.01
N GLU A 145 0.52 -16.56 13.30
CA GLU A 145 1.75 -17.33 13.30
C GLU A 145 2.93 -16.54 12.77
N LEU A 146 2.75 -15.84 11.65
CA LEU A 146 3.82 -15.06 11.04
C LEU A 146 4.21 -13.85 11.88
N SER A 147 3.26 -13.21 12.56
CA SER A 147 3.53 -12.03 13.37
C SER A 147 4.33 -12.34 14.64
N ARG A 148 4.35 -13.61 15.07
CA ARG A 148 5.12 -14.05 16.24
C ARG A 148 6.60 -14.27 15.94
N ARG A 149 6.96 -14.32 14.68
CA ARG A 149 8.33 -14.47 14.23
C ARG A 149 8.99 -13.12 14.05
#